data_6d565e6af15149dee4848f08897c96f9
#
_entry.id   6d565e6af15149dee4848f08897c96f9
#
_cell.length_a   1.000
_cell.length_b   1.000
_cell.length_c   1.000
_cell.angle_alpha   90.00
_cell.angle_beta   90.00
_cell.angle_gamma   90.00
#
_symmetry.space_group_name_H-M   'P 1'
#
loop_
_entity.id
_entity.type
_entity.pdbx_description
1 polymer ?
#
loop_
_entity_poly.entity_id
_entity_poly.type
_entity_poly.pdbx_seq_one_letter_code
_entity_poly.pdbx_strand_id
1 'polypeptide(L)'
;MFLTVDELYTHLHDETVAVISRDTEAIPVAAIDAAIAEAKSYLHDFDTAAIFSAEGEARNALLLLFVKDIAVWHFVNLGNACIDMELREKRYDSAIAWLRLVQKGDLSPDLPPRTAELGHESPIGKIHFGSNSKRGQHY
;
A
#
# COMPACT_ATOMS: atom_id res chain seq x y z
N MET A 1 -4.83 14.38 0.67
CA MET A 1 -5.25 13.01 1.06
C MET A 1 -4.86 12.05 -0.05
N PHE A 2 -4.16 10.98 0.26
CA PHE A 2 -3.64 10.03 -0.76
C PHE A 2 -4.74 9.38 -1.60
N LEU A 3 -5.86 9.04 -0.98
CA LEU A 3 -7.04 8.51 -1.64
C LEU A 3 -8.27 9.25 -1.12
N THR A 4 -9.07 9.78 -2.04
CA THR A 4 -10.32 10.48 -1.69
C THR A 4 -11.53 9.55 -1.80
N VAL A 5 -12.62 9.92 -1.15
CA VAL A 5 -13.90 9.18 -1.23
C VAL A 5 -14.42 9.14 -2.67
N ASP A 6 -14.30 10.23 -3.40
CA ASP A 6 -14.74 10.30 -4.81
C ASP A 6 -13.93 9.34 -5.70
N GLU A 7 -12.63 9.22 -5.45
CA GLU A 7 -11.77 8.26 -6.17
C GLU A 7 -12.08 6.81 -5.80
N LEU A 8 -12.49 6.56 -4.55
CA LEU A 8 -12.97 5.23 -4.15
C LEU A 8 -14.23 4.85 -4.95
N TYR A 9 -15.11 5.79 -5.17
CA TYR A 9 -16.32 5.59 -5.94
C TYR A 9 -16.08 5.25 -7.40
N THR A 10 -14.93 5.61 -7.97
CA THR A 10 -14.55 5.20 -9.34
C THR A 10 -14.38 3.68 -9.49
N HIS A 11 -14.18 2.96 -8.41
CA HIS A 11 -14.05 1.50 -8.39
C HIS A 11 -15.37 0.78 -8.13
N LEU A 12 -16.40 1.53 -7.74
CA LEU A 12 -17.72 1.03 -7.41
C LEU A 12 -18.77 1.79 -8.23
N HIS A 13 -19.85 1.12 -8.59
CA HIS A 13 -21.00 1.81 -9.14
C HIS A 13 -21.65 2.68 -8.04
N ASP A 14 -22.04 3.90 -8.40
CA ASP A 14 -22.64 4.87 -7.46
C ASP A 14 -23.82 4.29 -6.66
N GLU A 15 -24.65 3.47 -7.30
CA GLU A 15 -25.76 2.79 -6.65
C GLU A 15 -25.33 1.85 -5.51
N THR A 16 -24.21 1.16 -5.72
CA THR A 16 -23.64 0.24 -4.72
C THR A 16 -23.11 1.01 -3.52
N VAL A 17 -22.51 2.16 -3.73
CA VAL A 17 -22.00 3.04 -2.68
C VAL A 17 -23.13 3.56 -1.80
N ALA A 18 -24.20 4.05 -2.40
CA ALA A 18 -25.34 4.57 -1.67
C ALA A 18 -25.99 3.51 -0.75
N VAL A 19 -26.07 2.26 -1.21
CA VAL A 19 -26.60 1.14 -0.42
C VAL A 19 -25.67 0.79 0.74
N ILE A 20 -24.35 0.83 0.55
CA ILE A 20 -23.37 0.47 1.57
C ILE A 20 -23.22 1.57 2.62
N SER A 21 -23.07 2.80 2.17
CA SER A 21 -22.74 3.93 3.05
C SER A 21 -23.95 4.42 3.85
N ARG A 22 -25.17 4.07 3.44
CA ARG A 22 -26.42 4.56 4.03
C ARG A 22 -26.39 6.08 4.26
N ASP A 23 -25.90 6.80 3.26
CA ASP A 23 -25.69 8.26 3.29
C ASP A 23 -24.71 8.78 4.37
N THR A 24 -23.85 7.91 4.89
CA THR A 24 -22.84 8.29 5.89
C THR A 24 -21.43 8.20 5.29
N GLU A 25 -20.71 9.31 5.19
CA GLU A 25 -19.33 9.36 4.70
C GLU A 25 -18.31 8.70 5.65
N ALA A 26 -18.72 8.39 6.88
CA ALA A 26 -17.83 7.81 7.88
C ALA A 26 -17.30 6.42 7.48
N ILE A 27 -18.11 5.61 6.80
CA ILE A 27 -17.73 4.25 6.40
C ILE A 27 -16.66 4.26 5.31
N PRO A 28 -16.80 5.01 4.19
CA PRO A 28 -15.75 5.06 3.19
C PRO A 28 -14.45 5.69 3.72
N VAL A 29 -14.52 6.69 4.58
CA VAL A 29 -13.33 7.28 5.21
C VAL A 29 -12.60 6.25 6.08
N ALA A 30 -13.32 5.52 6.91
CA ALA A 30 -12.74 4.46 7.74
C ALA A 30 -12.10 3.34 6.90
N ALA A 31 -12.70 2.98 5.77
CA ALA A 31 -12.15 1.99 4.85
C ALA A 31 -10.86 2.48 4.18
N ILE A 32 -10.80 3.74 3.78
CA ILE A 32 -9.59 4.37 3.23
C ILE A 32 -8.47 4.41 4.27
N ASP A 33 -8.77 4.83 5.48
CA ASP A 33 -7.78 4.89 6.57
C ASP A 33 -7.22 3.51 6.89
N ALA A 34 -8.08 2.49 6.94
CA ALA A 34 -7.68 1.10 7.14
C ALA A 34 -6.77 0.61 6.00
N ALA A 35 -7.11 0.91 4.75
CA ALA A 35 -6.32 0.53 3.58
C ALA A 35 -4.93 1.19 3.58
N ILE A 36 -4.85 2.46 3.91
CA ILE A 36 -3.59 3.19 4.03
C ILE A 36 -2.74 2.61 5.16
N ALA A 37 -3.33 2.33 6.32
CA ALA A 37 -2.63 1.73 7.44
C ALA A 37 -2.09 0.34 7.09
N GLU A 38 -2.88 -0.48 6.42
CA GLU A 38 -2.46 -1.80 5.95
C GLU A 38 -1.32 -1.70 4.94
N ALA A 39 -1.43 -0.86 3.92
CA ALA A 39 -0.37 -0.65 2.94
C ALA A 39 0.94 -0.16 3.58
N LYS A 40 0.87 0.77 4.52
CA LYS A 40 2.04 1.25 5.29
C LYS A 40 2.78 0.11 5.98
N SER A 41 2.09 -0.89 6.49
CA SER A 41 2.69 -2.01 7.20
C SER A 41 3.63 -2.86 6.34
N TYR A 42 3.47 -2.85 5.02
CA TYR A 42 4.32 -3.54 4.07
C TYR A 42 5.46 -2.68 3.50
N LEU A 43 5.38 -1.37 3.65
CA LEU A 43 6.29 -0.41 3.02
C LEU A 43 7.33 0.17 4.00
N HIS A 44 7.81 -0.64 4.94
CA HIS A 44 8.72 -0.19 6.00
C HIS A 44 10.09 0.33 5.49
N ASP A 45 10.54 -0.10 4.31
CA ASP A 45 11.80 0.34 3.71
C ASP A 45 11.66 1.66 2.92
N PHE A 46 10.45 2.19 2.84
CA PHE A 46 10.13 3.40 2.10
C PHE A 46 9.71 4.54 3.04
N ASP A 47 9.79 5.76 2.54
CA ASP A 47 9.25 6.92 3.24
C ASP A 47 7.73 6.98 3.11
N THR A 48 7.05 6.30 4.02
CA THR A 48 5.59 6.22 4.00
C THR A 48 4.91 7.56 4.23
N ALA A 49 5.56 8.50 4.95
CA ALA A 49 5.04 9.85 5.14
C ALA A 49 5.01 10.61 3.81
N ALA A 50 6.10 10.58 3.04
CA ALA A 50 6.17 11.19 1.73
C ALA A 50 5.20 10.53 0.74
N ILE A 51 5.13 9.20 0.72
CA ILE A 51 4.24 8.44 -0.17
C ILE A 51 2.78 8.83 0.05
N PHE A 52 2.30 8.77 1.28
CA PHE A 52 0.88 8.94 1.59
C PHE A 52 0.45 10.40 1.82
N SER A 53 1.38 11.34 1.81
CA SER A 53 1.09 12.78 1.70
C SER A 53 1.00 13.27 0.26
N ALA A 54 1.45 12.48 -0.71
CA ALA A 54 1.39 12.84 -2.12
C ALA A 54 -0.06 12.92 -2.61
N GLU A 55 -0.31 13.87 -3.51
CA GLU A 55 -1.63 14.11 -4.10
C GLU A 55 -1.53 14.22 -5.62
N GLY A 56 -2.66 13.99 -6.29
CA GLY A 56 -2.75 14.11 -7.73
C GLY A 56 -1.76 13.23 -8.48
N GLU A 57 -1.06 13.80 -9.44
CA GLU A 57 -0.11 13.09 -10.30
C GLU A 57 1.22 12.73 -9.60
N ALA A 58 1.48 13.29 -8.42
CA ALA A 58 2.68 12.95 -7.65
C ALA A 58 2.59 11.56 -7.00
N ARG A 59 1.41 10.94 -6.99
CA ARG A 59 1.19 9.61 -6.45
C ARG A 59 1.68 8.53 -7.42
N ASN A 60 2.25 7.45 -6.88
CA ASN A 60 2.52 6.27 -7.69
C ASN A 60 1.19 5.62 -8.13
N ALA A 61 0.97 5.54 -9.43
CA ALA A 61 -0.31 5.09 -10.00
C ALA A 61 -0.64 3.62 -9.65
N LEU A 62 0.37 2.75 -9.63
CA LEU A 62 0.17 1.34 -9.31
C LEU A 62 -0.14 1.13 -7.83
N LEU A 63 0.59 1.81 -6.94
CA LEU A 63 0.28 1.79 -5.51
C LEU A 63 -1.12 2.34 -5.24
N LEU A 64 -1.49 3.43 -5.90
CA LEU A 64 -2.84 4.00 -5.78
C LEU A 64 -3.91 2.99 -6.18
N LEU A 65 -3.71 2.27 -7.29
CA LEU A 65 -4.63 1.22 -7.75
C LEU A 65 -4.81 0.13 -6.67
N PHE A 66 -3.71 -0.37 -6.12
CA PHE A 66 -3.78 -1.40 -5.10
C PHE A 66 -4.37 -0.90 -3.78
N VAL A 67 -4.07 0.33 -3.36
CA VAL A 67 -4.71 0.93 -2.18
C VAL A 67 -6.22 1.09 -2.38
N LYS A 68 -6.67 1.43 -3.59
CA LYS A 68 -8.09 1.45 -3.92
C LYS A 68 -8.73 0.06 -3.79
N ASP A 69 -8.10 -0.98 -4.29
CA ASP A 69 -8.61 -2.35 -4.18
C ASP A 69 -8.71 -2.81 -2.71
N ILE A 70 -7.74 -2.46 -1.89
CA ILE A 70 -7.75 -2.73 -0.45
C ILE A 70 -8.87 -1.93 0.24
N ALA A 71 -9.01 -0.64 -0.10
CA ALA A 71 -10.06 0.22 0.47
C ALA A 71 -11.46 -0.28 0.10
N VAL A 72 -11.67 -0.72 -1.14
CA VAL A 72 -12.94 -1.32 -1.57
C VAL A 72 -13.25 -2.59 -0.79
N TRP A 73 -12.26 -3.44 -0.56
CA TRP A 73 -12.42 -4.65 0.25
C TRP A 73 -12.88 -4.32 1.68
N HIS A 74 -12.20 -3.39 2.34
CA HIS A 74 -12.60 -2.93 3.67
C HIS A 74 -13.98 -2.27 3.67
N PHE A 75 -14.27 -1.45 2.67
CA PHE A 75 -15.54 -0.77 2.52
C PHE A 75 -16.72 -1.76 2.40
N VAL A 76 -16.57 -2.76 1.56
CA VAL A 76 -17.59 -3.81 1.35
C VAL A 76 -17.81 -4.62 2.63
N ASN A 77 -16.74 -4.96 3.34
CA ASN A 77 -16.84 -5.70 4.60
C ASN A 77 -17.51 -4.87 5.72
N LEU A 78 -17.17 -3.58 5.82
CA LEU A 78 -17.80 -2.69 6.80
C LEU A 78 -19.29 -2.43 6.49
N GLY A 79 -19.63 -2.32 5.20
CA GLY A 79 -20.99 -2.03 4.75
C GLY A 79 -21.91 -3.24 4.67
N ASN A 80 -21.38 -4.45 4.78
CA ASN A 80 -22.14 -5.71 4.66
C ASN A 80 -23.01 -5.78 3.39
N ALA A 81 -22.45 -5.40 2.25
CA ALA A 81 -23.14 -5.30 0.98
C ALA A 81 -23.17 -6.62 0.21
N CYS A 82 -24.29 -6.88 -0.46
CA CYS A 82 -24.41 -7.94 -1.46
C CYS A 82 -23.72 -7.52 -2.77
N ILE A 83 -22.41 -7.67 -2.84
CA ILE A 83 -21.60 -7.43 -4.03
C ILE A 83 -20.90 -8.73 -4.43
N ASP A 84 -20.37 -8.78 -5.65
CA ASP A 84 -19.50 -9.87 -6.06
C ASP A 84 -18.23 -9.91 -5.18
N MET A 85 -18.36 -10.60 -4.07
CA MET A 85 -17.31 -10.73 -3.06
C MET A 85 -16.10 -11.48 -3.61
N GLU A 86 -16.29 -12.43 -4.51
CA GLU A 86 -15.22 -13.22 -5.10
C GLU A 86 -14.26 -12.35 -5.92
N LEU A 87 -14.81 -11.45 -6.75
CA LEU A 87 -14.01 -10.51 -7.52
C LEU A 87 -13.23 -9.56 -6.60
N ARG A 88 -13.87 -9.06 -5.56
CA ARG A 88 -13.25 -8.13 -4.61
C ARG A 88 -12.16 -8.79 -3.79
N GLU A 89 -12.38 -10.03 -3.37
CA GLU A 89 -11.37 -10.83 -2.69
C GLU A 89 -10.14 -11.08 -3.58
N LYS A 90 -10.34 -11.46 -4.84
CA LYS A 90 -9.23 -11.66 -5.79
C LYS A 90 -8.41 -10.39 -6.01
N ARG A 91 -9.06 -9.25 -6.10
CA ARG A 91 -8.36 -7.95 -6.24
C ARG A 91 -7.60 -7.59 -4.98
N TYR A 92 -8.20 -7.78 -3.82
CA TYR A 92 -7.54 -7.61 -2.53
C TYR A 92 -6.31 -8.52 -2.41
N ASP A 93 -6.46 -9.80 -2.71
CA ASP A 93 -5.36 -10.76 -2.65
C ASP A 93 -4.22 -10.40 -3.61
N SER A 94 -4.54 -9.90 -4.80
CA SER A 94 -3.54 -9.41 -5.75
C SER A 94 -2.78 -8.20 -5.22
N ALA A 95 -3.47 -7.26 -4.59
CA ALA A 95 -2.85 -6.09 -3.97
C ALA A 95 -1.92 -6.49 -2.83
N ILE A 96 -2.36 -7.38 -1.95
CA ILE A 96 -1.55 -7.89 -0.84
C ILE A 96 -0.35 -8.70 -1.34
N ALA A 97 -0.52 -9.52 -2.37
CA ALA A 97 0.57 -10.27 -2.98
C ALA A 97 1.66 -9.33 -3.52
N TRP A 98 1.28 -8.26 -4.20
CA TRP A 98 2.20 -7.24 -4.68
C TRP A 98 2.95 -6.55 -3.52
N LEU A 99 2.23 -6.13 -2.50
CA LEU A 99 2.82 -5.51 -1.30
C LEU A 99 3.82 -6.44 -0.59
N ARG A 100 3.51 -7.73 -0.51
CA ARG A 100 4.43 -8.72 0.05
C ARG A 100 5.71 -8.88 -0.76
N LEU A 101 5.63 -8.85 -2.09
CA LEU A 101 6.81 -8.87 -2.96
C LEU A 101 7.67 -7.63 -2.77
N VAL A 102 7.06 -6.47 -2.62
CA VAL A 102 7.77 -5.23 -2.29
C VAL A 102 8.43 -5.32 -0.92
N GLN A 103 7.72 -5.80 0.08
CA GLN A 103 8.25 -5.99 1.44
C GLN A 103 9.46 -6.92 1.47
N LYS A 104 9.46 -7.98 0.67
CA LYS A 104 10.58 -8.94 0.56
C LYS A 104 11.76 -8.39 -0.24
N GLY A 105 11.57 -7.32 -1.00
CA GLY A 105 12.56 -6.77 -1.90
C GLY A 105 12.62 -7.44 -3.27
N ASP A 106 11.66 -8.34 -3.59
CA ASP A 106 11.56 -8.99 -4.90
C ASP A 106 11.06 -8.03 -5.99
N LEU A 107 10.35 -6.97 -5.60
CA LEU A 107 9.94 -5.87 -6.44
C LEU A 107 10.45 -4.55 -5.88
N SER A 108 10.96 -3.70 -6.76
CA SER A 108 11.40 -2.33 -6.43
C SER A 108 10.52 -1.32 -7.16
N PRO A 109 9.40 -0.91 -6.58
CA PRO A 109 8.58 0.14 -7.17
C PRO A 109 9.30 1.50 -7.08
N ASP A 110 8.92 2.41 -7.97
CA ASP A 110 9.41 3.79 -7.94
C ASP A 110 8.74 4.57 -6.81
N LEU A 111 9.24 4.38 -5.61
CA LEU A 111 8.78 5.02 -4.38
C LEU A 111 9.98 5.64 -3.64
N PRO A 112 9.78 6.75 -2.92
CA PRO A 112 10.85 7.36 -2.16
C PRO A 112 11.35 6.40 -1.07
N PRO A 113 12.67 6.13 -1.04
CA PRO A 113 13.24 5.27 -0.01
C PRO A 113 13.19 5.97 1.35
N ARG A 114 13.16 5.18 2.41
CA ARG A 114 13.27 5.70 3.75
C ARG A 114 14.65 6.33 3.93
N THR A 115 14.71 7.63 4.15
CA THR A 115 15.94 8.30 4.54
C THR A 115 16.28 7.92 5.98
N ALA A 116 17.47 7.35 6.19
CA ALA A 116 18.00 7.21 7.53
C ALA A 116 18.12 8.61 8.13
N GLU A 117 17.44 8.88 9.23
CA GLU A 117 17.68 10.09 9.99
C GLU A 117 19.17 10.15 10.33
N LEU A 118 19.80 11.27 10.01
CA LEU A 118 21.18 11.55 10.39
C LEU A 118 21.33 11.35 11.90
N GLY A 119 21.94 10.25 12.32
CA GLY A 119 22.18 9.97 13.74
C GLY A 119 21.73 8.59 14.23
N HIS A 120 20.92 7.87 13.50
CA HIS A 120 20.69 6.45 13.74
C HIS A 120 21.37 5.65 12.61
N GLU A 121 22.68 5.51 12.77
CA GLU A 121 23.30 4.34 12.18
C GLU A 121 22.61 3.13 12.83
N SER A 122 21.72 2.51 12.07
CA SER A 122 21.23 1.21 12.44
C SER A 122 22.46 0.35 12.72
N PRO A 123 22.57 -0.28 13.89
CA PRO A 123 23.67 -1.20 14.17
C PRO A 123 23.67 -2.40 13.23
N ILE A 124 22.59 -2.59 12.48
CA ILE A 124 22.54 -3.38 11.27
C ILE A 124 23.07 -2.47 10.17
N GLY A 125 24.33 -2.08 10.30
CA GLY A 125 25.08 -1.43 9.23
C GLY A 125 24.84 -2.24 7.98
N LYS A 126 24.64 -1.52 6.88
CA LYS A 126 24.50 -2.10 5.55
C LYS A 126 25.25 -3.42 5.53
N ILE A 127 24.52 -4.51 5.53
CA ILE A 127 25.14 -5.79 5.27
C ILE A 127 25.68 -5.64 3.86
N HIS A 128 26.91 -5.21 3.79
CA HIS A 128 27.64 -5.30 2.57
C HIS A 128 27.80 -6.78 2.30
N PHE A 129 26.91 -7.32 1.49
CA PHE A 129 27.19 -8.52 0.76
C PHE A 129 28.28 -8.22 -0.28
N GLY A 130 29.41 -7.66 0.18
CA GLY A 130 30.62 -7.77 -0.53
C GLY A 130 31.04 -9.22 -0.38
N SER A 131 31.05 -9.97 -1.45
CA SER A 131 31.83 -11.19 -1.45
C SER A 131 33.19 -10.81 -0.88
N ASN A 132 33.57 -11.46 0.20
CA ASN A 132 34.94 -11.38 0.69
C ASN A 132 35.82 -11.49 -0.53
N SER A 133 36.61 -10.45 -0.78
CA SER A 133 37.69 -10.52 -1.76
C SER A 133 38.36 -11.87 -1.53
N LYS A 134 38.34 -12.70 -2.55
CA LYS A 134 39.00 -13.98 -2.50
C LYS A 134 40.34 -13.74 -1.85
N ARG A 135 40.54 -14.23 -0.66
CA ARG A 135 41.88 -14.28 -0.09
C ARG A 135 42.71 -14.93 -1.17
N GLY A 136 43.59 -14.18 -1.77
CA GLY A 136 44.58 -14.75 -2.61
C GLY A 136 45.32 -15.76 -1.76
N GLN A 137 44.96 -17.00 -1.88
CA GLN A 137 45.76 -18.04 -1.27
C GLN A 137 46.97 -18.16 -2.12
N HIS A 138 47.99 -17.50 -1.68
CA HIS A 138 49.30 -17.69 -2.25
C HIS A 138 49.95 -18.86 -1.54
N TYR A 139 50.01 -19.89 -2.25
CA TYR A 139 50.92 -20.98 -1.92
C TYR A 139 52.12 -20.86 -2.78
#